data_7143c54bfec1f2156e2f617b19c76955
#
_entry.id   7143c54bfec1f2156e2f617b19c76955
#
_cell.length_a   1.000
_cell.length_b   1.000
_cell.length_c   1.000
_cell.angle_alpha   90.00
_cell.angle_beta   90.00
_cell.angle_gamma   90.00
#
_symmetry.space_group_name_H-M   'P 1'
#
loop_
_entity.id
_entity.type
_entity.pdbx_description
1 polymer ?
#
loop_
_entity_poly.entity_id
_entity_poly.type
_entity_poly.pdbx_seq_one_letter_code
_entity_poly.pdbx_strand_id
1 'polypeptide(L)'
;MSAEVTYLQVLQYQNNIVTTELGSYIYTTVLTLKGNLVTTSNATLFYIHDPMCSWCWGFRPVWEQLEQQLSTTVKIVYIVGGLAPDSDQPMAIPMQQTLAATWQRIQQHIPGTEFNYDFWRDNSKTQPRRSTYPSCRAVLAAKIQNPELEKAMILSIQQAYFLHTKNPSNIDVLTDIATSIGLEPEQFRDDMASQTVEMQLQEQLQLARRLSVQGFPSLVLSNQDRLHAIPVDYNNSHTMQQAISDITHPVNE
;
A
#
# COMPACT_ATOMS: atom_id res chain seq x y z
N MET A 1 -25.74 -27.14 -20.74
CA MET A 1 -24.99 -26.45 -21.80
C MET A 1 -24.34 -25.26 -21.15
N SER A 2 -23.08 -25.42 -20.81
CA SER A 2 -22.24 -24.41 -20.17
C SER A 2 -21.72 -23.45 -21.23
N ALA A 3 -21.99 -22.17 -21.08
CA ALA A 3 -21.37 -21.13 -21.88
C ALA A 3 -19.99 -20.82 -21.29
N GLU A 4 -18.96 -21.36 -21.88
CA GLU A 4 -17.59 -20.88 -21.72
C GLU A 4 -17.48 -19.53 -22.39
N VAL A 5 -17.29 -18.49 -21.59
CA VAL A 5 -16.91 -17.16 -22.10
C VAL A 5 -15.40 -17.16 -22.26
N THR A 6 -14.96 -17.44 -23.47
CA THR A 6 -13.55 -17.30 -23.86
C THR A 6 -13.29 -15.83 -24.16
N TYR A 7 -12.64 -15.14 -23.27
CA TYR A 7 -12.07 -13.82 -23.55
C TYR A 7 -10.75 -14.00 -24.29
N LEU A 8 -10.76 -13.95 -25.59
CA LEU A 8 -9.64 -13.78 -26.50
C LEU A 8 -9.44 -12.27 -26.74
N GLN A 9 -8.46 -11.55 -26.03
CA GLN A 9 -7.16 -11.26 -26.61
C GLN A 9 -7.17 -10.33 -27.80
N VAL A 10 -6.74 -9.12 -27.57
CA VAL A 10 -6.10 -8.30 -28.59
C VAL A 10 -4.58 -8.38 -28.37
N LEU A 11 -3.91 -9.12 -29.24
CA LEU A 11 -2.45 -9.13 -29.33
C LEU A 11 -2.00 -7.93 -30.16
N GLN A 12 -1.37 -6.95 -29.53
CA GLN A 12 -0.59 -5.95 -30.24
C GLN A 12 0.88 -6.34 -30.23
N TYR A 13 1.41 -6.61 -31.41
CA TYR A 13 2.82 -6.86 -31.64
C TYR A 13 3.54 -5.52 -31.84
N GLN A 14 4.30 -5.08 -30.86
CA GLN A 14 5.36 -4.09 -31.07
C GLN A 14 6.60 -4.54 -30.28
N ASN A 15 7.71 -4.73 -31.03
CA ASN A 15 9.06 -4.98 -30.49
C ASN A 15 9.25 -6.26 -29.64
N ASN A 16 8.75 -7.41 -30.06
CA ASN A 16 8.94 -8.72 -29.40
C ASN A 16 8.44 -8.80 -27.95
N ILE A 17 7.46 -7.99 -27.58
CA ILE A 17 6.81 -7.99 -26.27
C ILE A 17 5.39 -8.52 -26.46
N VAL A 18 5.04 -9.60 -25.75
CA VAL A 18 3.67 -10.12 -25.66
C VAL A 18 3.12 -9.70 -24.33
N THR A 19 2.07 -8.88 -24.33
CA THR A 19 1.35 -8.47 -23.11
C THR A 19 0.04 -9.27 -23.04
N THR A 20 -0.16 -10.01 -21.97
CA THR A 20 -1.46 -10.65 -21.67
C THR A 20 -2.08 -9.97 -20.47
N GLU A 21 -3.31 -9.47 -20.64
CA GLU A 21 -4.13 -8.96 -19.55
C GLU A 21 -4.96 -10.10 -18.95
N LEU A 22 -4.82 -10.33 -17.66
CA LEU A 22 -5.72 -11.13 -16.85
C LEU A 22 -6.18 -10.26 -15.68
N GLY A 23 -7.35 -9.65 -15.84
CA GLY A 23 -7.86 -8.64 -14.91
C GLY A 23 -7.06 -7.33 -15.00
N SER A 24 -7.06 -6.53 -13.93
CA SER A 24 -6.35 -5.22 -13.87
C SER A 24 -4.82 -5.31 -13.78
N TYR A 25 -4.22 -6.48 -13.99
CA TYR A 25 -2.77 -6.68 -13.90
C TYR A 25 -2.19 -7.04 -15.26
N ILE A 26 -1.22 -6.24 -15.72
CA ILE A 26 -0.48 -6.48 -16.95
C ILE A 26 0.72 -7.37 -16.65
N TYR A 27 0.74 -8.58 -17.18
CA TYR A 27 1.91 -9.45 -17.18
C TYR A 27 2.67 -9.26 -18.49
N THR A 28 3.93 -8.82 -18.40
CA THR A 28 4.80 -8.67 -19.56
C THR A 28 5.70 -9.90 -19.68
N THR A 29 5.48 -10.74 -20.67
CA THR A 29 6.39 -11.84 -21.00
C THR A 29 7.27 -11.43 -22.17
N VAL A 30 8.58 -11.37 -21.97
CA VAL A 30 9.55 -11.10 -23.04
C VAL A 30 10.00 -12.42 -23.64
N LEU A 31 9.65 -12.65 -24.92
CA LEU A 31 10.18 -13.80 -25.71
C LEU A 31 11.49 -13.37 -26.38
N THR A 32 12.60 -13.93 -25.89
CA THR A 32 13.92 -13.69 -26.47
C THR A 32 14.26 -14.78 -27.48
N LEU A 33 14.41 -14.39 -28.74
CA LEU A 33 15.04 -15.23 -29.76
C LEU A 33 16.55 -14.95 -29.80
N LYS A 34 17.31 -15.84 -29.17
CA LYS A 34 18.78 -15.98 -29.23
C LYS A 34 19.65 -14.81 -28.70
N GLY A 35 20.28 -15.02 -27.58
CA GLY A 35 21.47 -14.32 -27.13
C GLY A 35 21.30 -13.58 -25.80
N ASN A 36 21.93 -14.10 -24.77
CA ASN A 36 22.07 -13.59 -23.41
C ASN A 36 20.72 -13.31 -22.68
N LEU A 37 20.33 -14.26 -21.86
CA LEU A 37 19.27 -14.14 -20.86
C LEU A 37 19.65 -13.06 -19.84
N VAL A 38 19.16 -11.84 -20.03
CA VAL A 38 18.89 -10.97 -18.91
C VAL A 38 17.56 -11.51 -18.33
N THR A 39 17.63 -12.38 -17.35
CA THR A 39 16.47 -12.80 -16.58
C THR A 39 15.99 -11.59 -15.80
N THR A 40 15.07 -10.80 -16.38
CA THR A 40 14.27 -9.89 -15.56
C THR A 40 13.46 -10.79 -14.63
N SER A 41 13.78 -10.75 -13.35
CA SER A 41 13.04 -11.45 -12.32
C SER A 41 11.57 -11.05 -12.43
N ASN A 42 10.66 -12.00 -12.74
CA ASN A 42 9.21 -11.77 -12.73
C ASN A 42 8.67 -11.64 -11.29
N ALA A 43 9.54 -11.38 -10.32
CA ALA A 43 9.17 -11.26 -8.93
C ALA A 43 8.44 -9.94 -8.66
N THR A 44 7.33 -10.05 -7.95
CA THR A 44 6.54 -8.89 -7.50
C THR A 44 6.45 -8.91 -5.98
N LEU A 45 6.90 -7.85 -5.34
CA LEU A 45 6.74 -7.62 -3.91
C LEU A 45 5.49 -6.80 -3.66
N PHE A 46 4.52 -7.39 -3.00
CA PHE A 46 3.36 -6.68 -2.50
C PHE A 46 3.68 -6.09 -1.14
N TYR A 47 3.55 -4.78 -1.01
CA TYR A 47 3.58 -4.06 0.26
C TYR A 47 2.14 -3.74 0.67
N ILE A 48 1.63 -4.50 1.64
CA ILE A 48 0.26 -4.35 2.13
C ILE A 48 0.31 -3.47 3.37
N HIS A 49 -0.41 -2.35 3.30
CA HIS A 49 -0.36 -1.31 4.32
C HIS A 49 -1.74 -0.66 4.53
N ASP A 50 -1.83 0.17 5.56
CA ASP A 50 -2.95 1.11 5.74
C ASP A 50 -2.36 2.48 6.06
N PRO A 51 -2.81 3.59 5.43
CA PRO A 51 -2.25 4.92 5.67
C PRO A 51 -2.37 5.40 7.12
N MET A 52 -3.36 4.89 7.88
CA MET A 52 -3.55 5.22 9.30
C MET A 52 -2.95 4.16 10.25
N CYS A 53 -2.22 3.17 9.72
CA CYS A 53 -1.55 2.17 10.54
C CYS A 53 -0.28 2.74 11.18
N SER A 54 -0.25 2.80 12.50
CA SER A 54 0.90 3.33 13.25
C SER A 54 2.17 2.48 13.11
N TRP A 55 2.05 1.15 12.96
CA TRP A 55 3.18 0.29 12.66
C TRP A 55 3.71 0.52 11.23
N CYS A 56 2.83 0.83 10.25
CA CYS A 56 3.25 1.22 8.91
C CYS A 56 4.01 2.56 8.92
N TRP A 57 3.58 3.50 9.77
CA TRP A 57 4.31 4.76 9.99
C TRP A 57 5.71 4.51 10.55
N GLY A 58 5.84 3.70 11.60
CA GLY A 58 7.15 3.35 12.17
C GLY A 58 8.05 2.59 11.19
N PHE A 59 7.46 1.73 10.35
CA PHE A 59 8.21 0.94 9.36
C PHE A 59 8.71 1.78 8.17
N ARG A 60 8.12 2.93 7.91
CA ARG A 60 8.37 3.73 6.71
C ARG A 60 9.85 4.00 6.41
N PRO A 61 10.72 4.42 7.36
CA PRO A 61 12.12 4.70 7.04
C PRO A 61 12.88 3.46 6.54
N VAL A 62 12.60 2.30 7.13
CA VAL A 62 13.21 1.03 6.71
C VAL A 62 12.62 0.55 5.38
N TRP A 63 11.33 0.76 5.18
CA TRP A 63 10.66 0.46 3.92
C TRP A 63 11.24 1.27 2.74
N GLU A 64 11.45 2.57 2.90
CA GLU A 64 12.04 3.44 1.88
C GLU A 64 13.44 2.98 1.49
N GLN A 65 14.27 2.54 2.45
CA GLN A 65 15.58 1.96 2.18
C GLN A 65 15.46 0.64 1.41
N LEU A 66 14.56 -0.26 1.82
CA LEU A 66 14.33 -1.53 1.13
C LEU A 66 13.83 -1.28 -0.30
N GLU A 67 12.89 -0.38 -0.48
CA GLU A 67 12.35 -0.03 -1.80
C GLU A 67 13.46 0.47 -2.74
N GLN A 68 14.35 1.34 -2.28
CA GLN A 68 15.49 1.81 -3.07
C GLN A 68 16.44 0.66 -3.45
N GLN A 69 16.70 -0.26 -2.53
CA GLN A 69 17.56 -1.43 -2.76
C GLN A 69 16.97 -2.42 -3.79
N LEU A 70 15.62 -2.51 -3.87
CA LEU A 70 14.91 -3.44 -4.75
C LEU A 70 14.48 -2.83 -6.08
N SER A 71 14.58 -1.53 -6.27
CA SER A 71 13.95 -0.77 -7.38
C SER A 71 14.31 -1.26 -8.79
N THR A 72 15.43 -1.94 -8.97
CA THR A 72 15.89 -2.47 -10.26
C THR A 72 15.69 -3.96 -10.46
N THR A 73 15.34 -4.69 -9.40
CA THR A 73 15.34 -6.17 -9.39
C THR A 73 13.98 -6.78 -9.16
N VAL A 74 13.09 -6.09 -8.47
CA VAL A 74 11.76 -6.58 -8.07
C VAL A 74 10.72 -5.51 -8.33
N LYS A 75 9.60 -5.88 -8.96
CA LYS A 75 8.44 -4.98 -9.11
C LYS A 75 7.78 -4.80 -7.73
N ILE A 76 7.56 -3.55 -7.33
CA ILE A 76 6.87 -3.25 -6.07
C ILE A 76 5.45 -2.79 -6.36
N VAL A 77 4.48 -3.35 -5.63
CA VAL A 77 3.06 -3.01 -5.72
C VAL A 77 2.53 -2.68 -4.33
N TYR A 78 2.00 -1.47 -4.18
CA TYR A 78 1.34 -1.02 -2.95
C TYR A 78 -0.11 -1.49 -2.94
N ILE A 79 -0.55 -2.05 -1.80
CA ILE A 79 -1.91 -2.54 -1.59
C ILE A 79 -2.46 -1.93 -0.31
N VAL A 80 -3.58 -1.22 -0.41
CA VAL A 80 -4.28 -0.73 0.76
C VAL A 80 -5.04 -1.88 1.43
N GLY A 81 -4.76 -2.11 2.70
CA GLY A 81 -5.29 -3.26 3.45
C GLY A 81 -6.56 -2.98 4.24
N GLY A 82 -6.81 -1.71 4.61
CA GLY A 82 -8.02 -1.26 5.29
C GLY A 82 -8.20 -1.84 6.69
N LEU A 83 -7.67 -1.16 7.71
CA LEU A 83 -7.77 -1.58 9.12
C LEU A 83 -9.20 -1.52 9.67
N ALA A 84 -10.00 -0.57 9.20
CA ALA A 84 -11.33 -0.35 9.73
C ALA A 84 -12.27 0.19 8.64
N PRO A 85 -13.49 -0.40 8.51
CA PRO A 85 -14.49 0.09 7.57
C PRO A 85 -14.95 1.50 7.91
N ASP A 86 -15.74 2.07 6.99
CA ASP A 86 -16.34 3.37 7.21
C ASP A 86 -17.16 3.43 8.50
N SER A 87 -16.97 4.50 9.23
CA SER A 87 -17.71 4.78 10.46
C SER A 87 -17.75 6.29 10.72
N ASP A 88 -18.93 6.80 11.09
CA ASP A 88 -19.16 8.15 11.59
C ASP A 88 -19.13 8.21 13.12
N GLN A 89 -19.08 7.06 13.78
CA GLN A 89 -19.12 6.96 15.23
C GLN A 89 -17.83 7.46 15.87
N PRO A 90 -17.92 8.29 16.92
CA PRO A 90 -16.75 8.68 17.72
C PRO A 90 -16.04 7.45 18.27
N MET A 91 -14.72 7.49 18.23
CA MET A 91 -13.91 6.40 18.79
C MET A 91 -14.07 6.34 20.31
N ALA A 92 -14.42 5.17 20.83
CA ALA A 92 -14.55 4.95 22.27
C ALA A 92 -13.23 5.24 23.01
N ILE A 93 -13.30 5.86 24.18
CA ILE A 93 -12.13 6.24 24.99
C ILE A 93 -11.16 5.08 25.24
N PRO A 94 -11.62 3.85 25.59
CA PRO A 94 -10.70 2.72 25.77
C PRO A 94 -9.89 2.40 24.50
N MET A 95 -10.49 2.56 23.30
CA MET A 95 -9.79 2.36 22.04
C MET A 95 -8.75 3.45 21.80
N GLN A 96 -9.05 4.71 22.09
CA GLN A 96 -8.09 5.82 22.00
C GLN A 96 -6.88 5.56 22.89
N GLN A 97 -7.11 5.13 24.14
CA GLN A 97 -6.06 4.75 25.09
C GLN A 97 -5.20 3.59 24.56
N THR A 98 -5.84 2.58 23.96
CA THR A 98 -5.13 1.44 23.35
C THR A 98 -4.23 1.88 22.20
N LEU A 99 -4.71 2.79 21.36
CA LEU A 99 -3.91 3.33 20.23
C LEU A 99 -2.77 4.22 20.74
N ALA A 100 -3.01 5.08 21.73
CA ALA A 100 -1.96 5.89 22.34
C ALA A 100 -0.87 5.00 22.98
N ALA A 101 -1.25 3.94 23.69
CA ALA A 101 -0.30 2.96 24.22
C ALA A 101 0.44 2.19 23.11
N THR A 102 -0.22 1.95 21.97
CA THR A 102 0.44 1.35 20.79
C THR A 102 1.51 2.28 20.22
N TRP A 103 1.26 3.59 20.12
CA TRP A 103 2.26 4.57 19.71
C TRP A 103 3.50 4.57 20.63
N GLN A 104 3.29 4.50 21.96
CA GLN A 104 4.38 4.38 22.93
C GLN A 104 5.23 3.10 22.70
N ARG A 105 4.57 1.96 22.46
CA ARG A 105 5.27 0.70 22.15
C ARG A 105 6.08 0.79 20.86
N ILE A 106 5.55 1.45 19.84
CA ILE A 106 6.27 1.67 18.58
C ILE A 106 7.53 2.50 18.84
N GLN A 107 7.44 3.59 19.58
CA GLN A 107 8.62 4.43 19.91
C GLN A 107 9.69 3.68 20.69
N GLN A 108 9.28 2.73 21.54
CA GLN A 108 10.23 1.86 22.26
C GLN A 108 10.88 0.83 21.34
N HIS A 109 10.13 0.30 20.37
CA HIS A 109 10.61 -0.73 19.46
C HIS A 109 11.38 -0.16 18.26
N ILE A 110 11.01 1.04 17.83
CA ILE A 110 11.57 1.74 16.67
C ILE A 110 12.01 3.14 17.13
N PRO A 111 13.23 3.29 17.69
CA PRO A 111 13.74 4.57 18.15
C PRO A 111 13.74 5.62 17.04
N GLY A 112 13.34 6.85 17.38
CA GLY A 112 13.24 7.95 16.42
C GLY A 112 11.87 8.07 15.73
N THR A 113 10.94 7.13 15.94
CA THR A 113 9.56 7.32 15.47
C THR A 113 8.87 8.40 16.28
N GLU A 114 8.32 9.40 15.61
CA GLU A 114 7.64 10.54 16.25
C GLU A 114 6.12 10.41 16.15
N PHE A 115 5.43 10.78 17.25
CA PHE A 115 3.98 10.88 17.31
C PHE A 115 3.57 12.13 18.09
N ASN A 116 2.54 12.82 17.62
CA ASN A 116 1.94 13.95 18.33
C ASN A 116 0.72 13.48 19.13
N TYR A 117 0.91 13.30 20.43
CA TYR A 117 -0.14 12.84 21.35
C TYR A 117 -1.26 13.87 21.60
N ASP A 118 -1.12 15.10 21.13
CA ASP A 118 -2.19 16.10 21.20
C ASP A 118 -3.42 15.65 20.38
N PHE A 119 -3.23 14.72 19.43
CA PHE A 119 -4.34 14.09 18.73
C PHE A 119 -5.38 13.47 19.68
N TRP A 120 -4.97 12.96 20.83
CA TRP A 120 -5.83 12.29 21.79
C TRP A 120 -6.34 13.22 22.92
N ARG A 121 -5.91 14.49 22.96
CA ARG A 121 -6.24 15.40 24.05
C ARG A 121 -7.54 16.17 23.86
N ASP A 122 -7.85 16.52 22.62
CA ASP A 122 -9.01 17.35 22.29
C ASP A 122 -9.86 16.71 21.20
N ASN A 123 -10.75 15.80 21.62
CA ASN A 123 -11.67 15.10 20.73
C ASN A 123 -12.65 16.06 20.00
N SER A 124 -12.86 17.27 20.49
CA SER A 124 -13.72 18.23 19.81
C SER A 124 -13.07 18.76 18.52
N LYS A 125 -11.74 18.79 18.46
CA LYS A 125 -10.97 19.19 17.29
C LYS A 125 -10.63 18.03 16.38
N THR A 126 -10.10 16.95 16.96
CA THR A 126 -9.58 15.83 16.19
C THR A 126 -10.67 14.83 15.76
N GLN A 127 -11.77 14.76 16.51
CA GLN A 127 -12.92 13.87 16.25
C GLN A 127 -12.48 12.44 15.87
N PRO A 128 -11.73 11.74 16.73
CA PRO A 128 -11.19 10.44 16.39
C PRO A 128 -12.29 9.45 16.02
N ARG A 129 -12.10 8.74 14.91
CA ARG A 129 -12.98 7.67 14.42
C ARG A 129 -12.17 6.46 14.07
N ARG A 130 -12.73 5.27 14.29
CA ARG A 130 -12.12 4.03 13.79
C ARG A 130 -12.63 3.76 12.37
N SER A 131 -12.10 4.52 11.43
CA SER A 131 -12.51 4.51 10.03
C SER A 131 -11.29 4.85 9.16
N THR A 132 -10.71 3.84 8.49
CA THR A 132 -9.51 4.03 7.66
C THR A 132 -9.79 3.90 6.16
N TYR A 133 -10.96 3.38 5.78
CA TYR A 133 -11.34 3.27 4.37
C TYR A 133 -11.32 4.61 3.62
N PRO A 134 -11.72 5.75 4.22
CA PRO A 134 -11.57 7.05 3.54
C PRO A 134 -10.13 7.35 3.14
N SER A 135 -9.15 7.09 4.03
CA SER A 135 -7.73 7.24 3.72
C SER A 135 -7.24 6.28 2.63
N CYS A 136 -7.75 5.05 2.61
CA CYS A 136 -7.46 4.08 1.55
C CYS A 136 -7.99 4.56 0.19
N ARG A 137 -9.26 5.04 0.14
CA ARG A 137 -9.82 5.64 -1.08
C ARG A 137 -9.02 6.86 -1.54
N ALA A 138 -8.54 7.67 -0.61
CA ALA A 138 -7.72 8.83 -0.92
C ALA A 138 -6.42 8.46 -1.65
N VAL A 139 -5.75 7.40 -1.24
CA VAL A 139 -4.57 6.88 -1.95
C VAL A 139 -4.93 6.41 -3.36
N LEU A 140 -6.05 5.70 -3.51
CA LEU A 140 -6.51 5.21 -4.81
C LEU A 140 -6.95 6.36 -5.75
N ALA A 141 -7.67 7.35 -5.24
CA ALA A 141 -8.07 8.53 -5.98
C ALA A 141 -6.86 9.35 -6.46
N ALA A 142 -5.86 9.52 -5.58
CA ALA A 142 -4.61 10.18 -5.95
C ALA A 142 -3.89 9.43 -7.08
N LYS A 143 -3.82 8.10 -7.00
CA LYS A 143 -3.22 7.25 -8.04
C LYS A 143 -3.96 7.31 -9.37
N ILE A 144 -5.28 7.48 -9.37
CA ILE A 144 -6.08 7.64 -10.61
C ILE A 144 -5.74 8.96 -11.30
N GLN A 145 -5.67 10.06 -10.55
CA GLN A 145 -5.30 11.35 -11.13
C GLN A 145 -3.84 11.39 -11.60
N ASN A 146 -2.93 10.89 -10.77
CA ASN A 146 -1.51 10.83 -11.08
C ASN A 146 -0.84 9.69 -10.30
N PRO A 147 -0.47 8.57 -10.98
CA PRO A 147 0.17 7.42 -10.33
C PRO A 147 1.45 7.76 -9.55
N GLU A 148 2.20 8.79 -9.96
CA GLU A 148 3.42 9.22 -9.28
C GLU A 148 3.15 9.84 -7.90
N LEU A 149 1.91 10.26 -7.63
CA LEU A 149 1.52 10.86 -6.37
C LEU A 149 0.98 9.84 -5.33
N GLU A 150 0.88 8.56 -5.67
CA GLU A 150 0.45 7.52 -4.73
C GLU A 150 1.25 7.56 -3.41
N LYS A 151 2.58 7.55 -3.51
CA LYS A 151 3.46 7.58 -2.33
C LYS A 151 3.42 8.91 -1.59
N ALA A 152 3.32 10.01 -2.31
CA ALA A 152 3.18 11.33 -1.70
C ALA A 152 1.88 11.45 -0.91
N MET A 153 0.78 10.90 -1.42
CA MET A 153 -0.50 10.87 -0.71
C MET A 153 -0.43 10.02 0.56
N ILE A 154 0.18 8.83 0.49
CA ILE A 154 0.39 7.97 1.68
C ILE A 154 1.18 8.72 2.75
N LEU A 155 2.32 9.31 2.39
CA LEU A 155 3.18 10.05 3.31
C LEU A 155 2.44 11.23 3.94
N SER A 156 1.74 12.03 3.13
CA SER A 156 1.04 13.23 3.61
C SER A 156 -0.11 12.88 4.56
N ILE A 157 -0.83 11.77 4.31
CA ILE A 157 -1.84 11.24 5.24
C ILE A 157 -1.19 10.84 6.57
N GLN A 158 -0.08 10.11 6.52
CA GLN A 158 0.65 9.68 7.71
C GLN A 158 1.13 10.89 8.53
N GLN A 159 1.74 11.88 7.90
CA GLN A 159 2.19 13.10 8.58
C GLN A 159 1.02 13.89 9.17
N ALA A 160 -0.07 14.06 8.44
CA ALA A 160 -1.26 14.73 8.92
C ALA A 160 -1.81 14.08 10.19
N TYR A 161 -1.89 12.75 10.20
CA TYR A 161 -2.41 11.98 11.33
C TYR A 161 -1.44 11.93 12.50
N PHE A 162 -0.21 11.47 12.26
CA PHE A 162 0.73 11.16 13.33
C PHE A 162 1.48 12.37 13.87
N LEU A 163 1.67 13.43 13.07
CA LEU A 163 2.44 14.60 13.46
C LEU A 163 1.60 15.87 13.62
N HIS A 164 0.54 16.05 12.81
CA HIS A 164 -0.18 17.32 12.70
C HIS A 164 -1.60 17.30 13.27
N THR A 165 -1.96 16.25 14.02
CA THR A 165 -3.27 16.14 14.71
C THR A 165 -4.48 16.28 13.80
N LYS A 166 -4.34 15.97 12.52
CA LYS A 166 -5.44 15.94 11.55
C LYS A 166 -6.07 14.55 11.51
N ASN A 167 -7.38 14.49 11.30
CA ASN A 167 -8.08 13.20 11.23
C ASN A 167 -8.31 12.80 9.76
N PRO A 168 -7.57 11.81 9.21
CA PRO A 168 -7.74 11.39 7.81
C PRO A 168 -9.00 10.53 7.56
N SER A 169 -9.86 10.35 8.55
CA SER A 169 -11.22 9.85 8.32
C SER A 169 -12.15 10.94 7.80
N ASN A 170 -11.69 12.22 7.74
CA ASN A 170 -12.46 13.36 7.30
C ASN A 170 -12.10 13.72 5.85
N ILE A 171 -13.10 13.79 4.98
CA ILE A 171 -12.91 14.11 3.56
C ILE A 171 -12.27 15.49 3.33
N ASP A 172 -12.59 16.49 4.15
CA ASP A 172 -12.00 17.82 4.02
C ASP A 172 -10.50 17.79 4.30
N VAL A 173 -10.07 17.05 5.33
CA VAL A 173 -8.64 16.85 5.63
C VAL A 173 -7.94 16.14 4.47
N LEU A 174 -8.57 15.12 3.88
CA LEU A 174 -8.00 14.39 2.75
C LEU A 174 -7.92 15.27 1.48
N THR A 175 -8.91 16.14 1.28
CA THR A 175 -8.92 17.10 0.16
C THR A 175 -7.82 18.15 0.31
N ASP A 176 -7.63 18.68 1.53
CA ASP A 176 -6.54 19.61 1.83
C ASP A 176 -5.17 18.98 1.56
N ILE A 177 -5.01 17.70 1.96
CA ILE A 177 -3.80 16.93 1.69
C ILE A 177 -3.60 16.77 0.18
N ALA A 178 -4.63 16.35 -0.56
CA ALA A 178 -4.58 16.16 -2.00
C ALA A 178 -4.18 17.46 -2.73
N THR A 179 -4.76 18.58 -2.33
CA THR A 179 -4.42 19.91 -2.85
C THR A 179 -2.95 20.27 -2.57
N SER A 180 -2.47 19.96 -1.37
CA SER A 180 -1.08 20.27 -0.99
C SER A 180 -0.02 19.53 -1.78
N ILE A 181 -0.37 18.39 -2.36
CA ILE A 181 0.52 17.59 -3.22
C ILE A 181 0.27 17.80 -4.73
N GLY A 182 -0.59 18.78 -5.09
CA GLY A 182 -0.81 19.20 -6.46
C GLY A 182 -1.94 18.47 -7.21
N LEU A 183 -2.84 17.78 -6.49
CA LEU A 183 -4.05 17.21 -7.09
C LEU A 183 -5.16 18.25 -7.20
N GLU A 184 -6.02 18.09 -8.21
CA GLU A 184 -7.20 18.92 -8.38
C GLU A 184 -8.29 18.56 -7.35
N PRO A 185 -8.67 19.48 -6.44
CA PRO A 185 -9.49 19.13 -5.28
C PRO A 185 -10.91 18.70 -5.62
N GLU A 186 -11.55 19.29 -6.64
CA GLU A 186 -12.90 18.90 -7.03
C GLU A 186 -12.89 17.50 -7.66
N GLN A 187 -11.98 17.27 -8.60
CA GLN A 187 -11.80 15.95 -9.22
C GLN A 187 -11.46 14.89 -8.16
N PHE A 188 -10.62 15.23 -7.17
CA PHE A 188 -10.28 14.31 -6.09
C PHE A 188 -11.51 13.93 -5.25
N ARG A 189 -12.41 14.86 -4.95
CA ARG A 189 -13.66 14.56 -4.23
C ARG A 189 -14.58 13.66 -5.05
N ASP A 190 -14.70 13.92 -6.34
CA ASP A 190 -15.49 13.10 -7.25
C ASP A 190 -14.93 11.69 -7.36
N ASP A 191 -13.61 11.55 -7.50
CA ASP A 191 -12.93 10.26 -7.54
C ASP A 191 -13.12 9.49 -6.22
N MET A 192 -12.98 10.16 -5.07
CA MET A 192 -13.22 9.58 -3.74
C MET A 192 -14.65 9.02 -3.58
N ALA A 193 -15.63 9.63 -4.22
CA ALA A 193 -17.03 9.21 -4.19
C ALA A 193 -17.39 8.23 -5.32
N SER A 194 -16.46 7.97 -6.25
CA SER A 194 -16.74 7.18 -7.45
C SER A 194 -16.86 5.69 -7.15
N GLN A 195 -17.69 5.02 -7.96
CA GLN A 195 -17.77 3.56 -7.95
C GLN A 195 -16.43 2.90 -8.33
N THR A 196 -15.65 3.54 -9.17
CA THR A 196 -14.32 3.05 -9.60
C THR A 196 -13.37 2.93 -8.42
N VAL A 197 -13.25 3.96 -7.59
CA VAL A 197 -12.40 3.93 -6.39
C VAL A 197 -12.92 2.92 -5.37
N GLU A 198 -14.25 2.83 -5.19
CA GLU A 198 -14.83 1.82 -4.30
C GLU A 198 -14.55 0.39 -4.77
N MET A 199 -14.70 0.11 -6.06
CA MET A 199 -14.36 -1.20 -6.62
C MET A 199 -12.88 -1.53 -6.43
N GLN A 200 -11.97 -0.60 -6.71
CA GLN A 200 -10.53 -0.78 -6.48
C GLN A 200 -10.22 -1.04 -5.00
N LEU A 201 -10.86 -0.32 -4.07
CA LEU A 201 -10.71 -0.58 -2.64
C LEU A 201 -11.11 -2.01 -2.32
N GLN A 202 -12.29 -2.45 -2.74
CA GLN A 202 -12.77 -3.81 -2.47
C GLN A 202 -11.87 -4.88 -3.10
N GLU A 203 -11.36 -4.66 -4.31
CA GLU A 203 -10.40 -5.56 -4.97
C GLU A 203 -9.10 -5.68 -4.16
N GLN A 204 -8.55 -4.57 -3.66
CA GLN A 204 -7.32 -4.58 -2.87
C GLN A 204 -7.53 -5.23 -1.50
N LEU A 205 -8.66 -4.98 -0.84
CA LEU A 205 -9.02 -5.67 0.41
C LEU A 205 -9.15 -7.19 0.22
N GLN A 206 -9.73 -7.62 -0.90
CA GLN A 206 -9.84 -9.03 -1.24
C GLN A 206 -8.47 -9.63 -1.57
N LEU A 207 -7.61 -8.88 -2.28
CA LEU A 207 -6.25 -9.33 -2.57
C LEU A 207 -5.45 -9.52 -1.28
N ALA A 208 -5.48 -8.57 -0.35
CA ALA A 208 -4.83 -8.70 0.95
C ALA A 208 -5.27 -9.97 1.70
N ARG A 209 -6.57 -10.31 1.66
CA ARG A 209 -7.09 -11.56 2.23
C ARG A 209 -6.54 -12.80 1.51
N ARG A 210 -6.52 -12.79 0.17
CA ARG A 210 -5.96 -13.91 -0.63
C ARG A 210 -4.46 -14.11 -0.38
N LEU A 211 -3.74 -13.02 -0.11
CA LEU A 211 -2.34 -13.05 0.29
C LEU A 211 -2.13 -13.52 1.76
N SER A 212 -3.21 -13.92 2.45
CA SER A 212 -3.20 -14.41 3.84
C SER A 212 -2.61 -13.42 4.85
N VAL A 213 -2.77 -12.12 4.59
CA VAL A 213 -2.26 -11.06 5.47
C VAL A 213 -3.02 -11.03 6.79
N GLN A 214 -2.29 -11.03 7.92
CA GLN A 214 -2.86 -11.04 9.26
C GLN A 214 -2.79 -9.66 9.96
N GLY A 215 -2.08 -8.70 9.36
CA GLY A 215 -1.89 -7.36 9.91
C GLY A 215 -1.05 -6.48 9.01
N PHE A 216 -0.79 -5.26 9.42
CA PHE A 216 -0.03 -4.28 8.65
C PHE A 216 1.11 -3.69 9.48
N PRO A 217 2.27 -3.41 8.84
CA PRO A 217 2.61 -3.70 7.46
C PRO A 217 2.80 -5.20 7.21
N SER A 218 2.60 -5.65 5.96
CA SER A 218 2.96 -6.99 5.52
C SER A 218 3.65 -6.93 4.16
N LEU A 219 4.61 -7.84 3.96
CA LEU A 219 5.34 -8.02 2.72
C LEU A 219 5.11 -9.43 2.18
N VAL A 220 4.66 -9.54 0.94
CA VAL A 220 4.46 -10.83 0.26
C VAL A 220 5.15 -10.78 -1.09
N LEU A 221 6.12 -11.65 -1.30
CA LEU A 221 6.79 -11.81 -2.57
C LEU A 221 6.12 -12.89 -3.42
N SER A 222 5.69 -12.52 -4.61
CA SER A 222 5.30 -13.47 -5.66
C SER A 222 6.50 -13.73 -6.56
N ASN A 223 6.94 -14.98 -6.64
CA ASN A 223 8.01 -15.41 -7.53
C ASN A 223 7.67 -16.79 -8.12
N GLN A 224 7.67 -16.91 -9.45
CA GLN A 224 7.36 -18.17 -10.17
C GLN A 224 6.04 -18.82 -9.68
N ASP A 225 4.97 -18.02 -9.60
CA ASP A 225 3.62 -18.42 -9.14
C ASP A 225 3.54 -18.92 -7.68
N ARG A 226 4.59 -18.70 -6.90
CA ARG A 226 4.62 -18.98 -5.46
C ARG A 226 4.59 -17.70 -4.65
N LEU A 227 3.86 -17.74 -3.55
CA LEU A 227 3.77 -16.64 -2.60
C LEU A 227 4.64 -16.93 -1.39
N HIS A 228 5.48 -15.96 -1.03
CA HIS A 228 6.40 -16.03 0.10
C HIS A 228 6.15 -14.84 1.01
N ALA A 229 5.73 -15.09 2.25
CA ALA A 229 5.67 -14.04 3.26
C ALA A 229 7.10 -13.63 3.64
N ILE A 230 7.41 -12.34 3.56
CA ILE A 230 8.70 -11.80 4.00
C ILE A 230 8.51 -11.23 5.41
N PRO A 231 9.22 -11.75 6.41
CA PRO A 231 9.16 -11.21 7.76
C PRO A 231 9.58 -9.73 7.79
N VAL A 232 8.73 -8.88 8.39
CA VAL A 232 9.01 -7.45 8.51
C VAL A 232 10.03 -7.22 9.62
N ASP A 233 11.14 -6.58 9.28
CA ASP A 233 12.13 -6.08 10.23
C ASP A 233 12.05 -4.55 10.28
N TYR A 234 11.67 -4.01 11.43
CA TYR A 234 11.45 -2.57 11.62
C TYR A 234 12.74 -1.75 11.76
N ASN A 235 13.89 -2.43 11.89
CA ASN A 235 15.17 -1.77 12.19
C ASN A 235 16.26 -2.03 11.13
N ASN A 236 16.05 -3.02 10.25
CA ASN A 236 17.07 -3.42 9.29
C ASN A 236 16.47 -3.85 7.94
N SER A 237 16.64 -3.01 6.91
CA SER A 237 16.19 -3.32 5.55
C SER A 237 16.95 -4.47 4.90
N HIS A 238 18.22 -4.67 5.28
CA HIS A 238 19.08 -5.70 4.68
C HIS A 238 18.60 -7.13 4.98
N THR A 239 18.01 -7.37 6.15
CA THR A 239 17.41 -8.67 6.50
C THR A 239 16.33 -9.07 5.50
N MET A 240 15.45 -8.12 5.15
CA MET A 240 14.37 -8.34 4.19
C MET A 240 14.90 -8.45 2.75
N GLN A 241 15.87 -7.60 2.39
CA GLN A 241 16.55 -7.65 1.09
C GLN A 241 17.19 -9.02 0.85
N GLN A 242 17.90 -9.55 1.84
CA GLN A 242 18.54 -10.87 1.76
C GLN A 242 17.49 -11.97 1.58
N ALA A 243 16.42 -11.98 2.37
CA ALA A 243 15.33 -12.95 2.24
C ALA A 243 14.69 -12.92 0.84
N ILE A 244 14.51 -11.73 0.26
CA ILE A 244 13.98 -11.58 -1.10
C ILE A 244 15.00 -12.10 -2.13
N SER A 245 16.29 -11.79 -1.96
CA SER A 245 17.35 -12.23 -2.85
C SER A 245 17.47 -13.75 -2.87
N ASP A 246 17.43 -14.40 -1.72
CA ASP A 246 17.52 -15.87 -1.60
C ASP A 246 16.38 -16.58 -2.33
N ILE A 247 15.18 -15.96 -2.36
CA ILE A 247 14.02 -16.51 -3.08
C ILE A 247 14.12 -16.25 -4.58
N THR A 248 14.61 -15.08 -4.99
CA THR A 248 14.67 -14.70 -6.41
C THR A 248 15.89 -15.26 -7.13
N HIS A 249 16.97 -15.54 -6.39
CA HIS A 249 18.24 -16.07 -6.89
C HIS A 249 18.70 -17.25 -6.04
N PRO A 250 17.96 -18.39 -6.05
CA PRO A 250 18.38 -19.54 -5.26
C PRO A 250 19.75 -20.00 -5.72
N VAL A 251 20.67 -20.18 -4.78
CA VAL A 251 21.99 -20.78 -5.04
C VAL A 251 21.71 -22.23 -5.42
N ASN A 252 21.96 -22.59 -6.68
CA ASN A 252 21.91 -23.99 -7.10
C ASN A 252 23.05 -24.73 -6.39
N GLU A 253 22.71 -25.58 -5.42
CA GLU A 253 23.64 -26.57 -4.87
C GLU A 253 23.90 -27.70 -5.88
#